data_62b15924459ee890548993e82c555d11
#
_entry.id   62b15924459ee890548993e82c555d11
#
_cell.length_a   1.000
_cell.length_b   1.000
_cell.length_c   1.000
_cell.angle_alpha   90.00
_cell.angle_beta   90.00
_cell.angle_gamma   90.00
#
_symmetry.space_group_name_H-M   'P 1'
#
loop_
_entity.id
_entity.type
_entity.pdbx_description
1 polymer ?
#
loop_
_entity_poly.entity_id
_entity_poly.type
_entity_poly.pdbx_seq_one_letter_code
_entity_poly.pdbx_strand_id
1 'polypeptide(L)'
;MDFGIVTAKIDEIGYITHAENLGYSHCWVTDSQMIRSNCWAVLALAAQQTRRMRLGTGVNVPGLRLAPVAANGIATINRLAPGRCFIGLGTGHT
;
A
#
# COMPACT_ATOMS: atom_id res chain seq x y z
N MET A 1 -16.89 -12.32 -5.20
CA MET A 1 -16.81 -10.91 -4.79
C MET A 1 -15.52 -10.68 -4.02
N ASP A 2 -14.80 -9.63 -4.36
CA ASP A 2 -13.54 -9.31 -3.73
C ASP A 2 -13.73 -8.29 -2.61
N PHE A 3 -13.03 -8.50 -1.51
CA PHE A 3 -13.03 -7.58 -0.38
C PHE A 3 -11.61 -7.14 -0.08
N GLY A 4 -11.48 -5.92 0.39
CA GLY A 4 -10.19 -5.36 0.74
C GLY A 4 -10.18 -4.70 2.11
N ILE A 5 -8.98 -4.37 2.58
CA ILE A 5 -8.79 -3.62 3.82
C ILE A 5 -8.00 -2.35 3.54
N VAL A 6 -8.09 -1.41 4.45
CA VAL A 6 -7.31 -0.18 4.43
C VAL A 6 -6.45 -0.16 5.69
N THR A 7 -5.18 0.15 5.54
CA THR A 7 -4.29 0.32 6.69
C THR A 7 -3.42 1.55 6.52
N ALA A 8 -2.84 2.02 7.61
CA ALA A 8 -2.11 3.28 7.62
C ALA A 8 -0.86 3.24 8.49
N LYS A 9 -0.66 2.21 9.28
CA LYS A 9 0.41 2.16 10.28
C LYS A 9 1.30 0.95 10.08
N ILE A 10 2.59 1.17 10.23
CA ILE A 10 3.59 0.12 10.07
C ILE A 10 3.41 -1.03 11.08
N ASP A 11 2.93 -0.73 12.25
CA ASP A 11 2.71 -1.73 13.30
C ASP A 11 1.41 -2.53 13.10
N GLU A 12 0.65 -2.25 12.03
CA GLU A 12 -0.55 -2.99 11.66
C GLU A 12 -0.31 -4.06 10.60
N ILE A 13 0.93 -4.37 10.28
CA ILE A 13 1.27 -5.36 9.25
C ILE A 13 0.61 -6.72 9.53
N GLY A 14 0.49 -7.10 10.80
CA GLY A 14 -0.18 -8.34 11.17
C GLY A 14 -1.61 -8.43 10.69
N TYR A 15 -2.32 -7.31 10.59
CA TYR A 15 -3.69 -7.29 10.08
C TYR A 15 -3.73 -7.65 8.59
N ILE A 16 -2.71 -7.24 7.84
CA ILE A 16 -2.65 -7.52 6.41
C ILE A 16 -2.46 -9.01 6.16
N THR A 17 -1.52 -9.64 6.87
CA THR A 17 -1.31 -11.08 6.76
C THR A 17 -2.53 -11.86 7.22
N HIS A 18 -3.17 -11.42 8.30
CA HIS A 18 -4.38 -12.04 8.79
C HIS A 18 -5.53 -11.93 7.78
N ALA A 19 -5.69 -10.75 7.18
CA ALA A 19 -6.71 -10.52 6.16
C ALA A 19 -6.49 -11.43 4.95
N GLU A 20 -5.25 -11.59 4.50
CA GLU A 20 -4.95 -12.50 3.40
C GLU A 20 -5.36 -13.94 3.75
N ASN A 21 -5.06 -14.38 4.96
CA ASN A 21 -5.43 -15.71 5.42
C ASN A 21 -6.95 -15.90 5.48
N LEU A 22 -7.69 -14.84 5.68
CA LEU A 22 -9.16 -14.86 5.70
C LEU A 22 -9.78 -14.75 4.30
N GLY A 23 -8.97 -14.56 3.26
CA GLY A 23 -9.46 -14.50 1.89
C GLY A 23 -9.66 -13.09 1.33
N TYR A 24 -9.27 -12.05 2.05
CA TYR A 24 -9.28 -10.69 1.51
C TYR A 24 -8.27 -10.59 0.36
N SER A 25 -8.65 -9.90 -0.71
CA SER A 25 -7.86 -9.87 -1.95
C SER A 25 -7.03 -8.60 -2.11
N HIS A 26 -7.38 -7.51 -1.44
CA HIS A 26 -6.77 -6.20 -1.65
C HIS A 26 -6.44 -5.52 -0.34
N CYS A 27 -5.36 -4.74 -0.36
CA CYS A 27 -5.01 -3.85 0.74
C CYS A 27 -4.62 -2.48 0.17
N TRP A 28 -5.27 -1.44 0.66
CA TRP A 28 -4.93 -0.05 0.36
C TRP A 28 -4.19 0.54 1.56
N VAL A 29 -3.05 1.17 1.29
CA VAL A 29 -2.28 1.87 2.32
C VAL A 29 -2.44 3.36 2.11
N THR A 30 -2.84 4.08 3.16
CA THR A 30 -3.04 5.52 3.07
C THR A 30 -1.70 6.26 3.06
N ASP A 31 -1.69 7.42 2.40
CA ASP A 31 -0.51 8.27 2.28
C ASP A 31 -0.78 9.61 2.98
N SER A 32 -0.89 9.56 4.30
CA SER A 32 -1.19 10.72 5.14
C SER A 32 0.09 11.20 5.80
N GLN A 33 0.77 12.15 5.18
CA GLN A 33 2.07 12.62 5.64
C GLN A 33 1.98 13.19 7.06
N MET A 34 2.99 12.86 7.87
CA MET A 34 3.13 13.32 9.25
C MET A 34 2.05 12.84 10.22
N ILE A 35 1.04 12.12 9.72
CA ILE A 35 -0.05 11.59 10.54
C ILE A 35 0.03 10.07 10.63
N ARG A 36 0.38 9.42 9.52
CA ARG A 36 0.45 7.97 9.42
C ARG A 36 1.86 7.53 9.01
N SER A 37 2.08 6.24 8.99
CA SER A 37 3.36 5.69 8.56
C SER A 37 3.61 5.98 7.09
N ASN A 38 4.87 5.96 6.69
CA ASN A 38 5.24 6.10 5.29
C ASN A 38 4.64 4.94 4.49
N CYS A 39 3.85 5.24 3.47
CA CYS A 39 3.11 4.23 2.73
C CYS A 39 4.04 3.23 2.03
N TRP A 40 5.18 3.67 1.52
CA TRP A 40 6.11 2.78 0.83
C TRP A 40 6.75 1.77 1.78
N ALA A 41 7.06 2.18 3.01
CA ALA A 41 7.60 1.28 4.01
C ALA A 41 6.57 0.22 4.42
N VAL A 42 5.32 0.63 4.61
CA VAL A 42 4.23 -0.29 4.94
C VAL A 42 4.02 -1.28 3.78
N LEU A 43 3.98 -0.78 2.55
CA LEU A 43 3.79 -1.63 1.37
C LEU A 43 4.95 -2.60 1.18
N ALA A 44 6.19 -2.19 1.47
CA ALA A 44 7.34 -3.08 1.35
C ALA A 44 7.21 -4.28 2.29
N LEU A 45 6.84 -4.03 3.55
CA LEU A 45 6.64 -5.12 4.51
C LEU A 45 5.44 -5.99 4.12
N ALA A 46 4.36 -5.38 3.66
CA ALA A 46 3.19 -6.12 3.22
C ALA A 46 3.52 -7.02 2.03
N ALA A 47 4.30 -6.50 1.06
CA ALA A 47 4.73 -7.27 -0.10
C ALA A 47 5.56 -8.49 0.32
N GLN A 48 6.43 -8.30 1.30
CA GLN A 48 7.32 -9.35 1.81
C GLN A 48 6.54 -10.45 2.55
N GLN A 49 5.47 -10.08 3.22
CA GLN A 49 4.74 -10.97 4.12
C GLN A 49 3.45 -11.56 3.53
N THR A 50 3.10 -11.19 2.31
CA THR A 50 1.91 -11.72 1.63
C THR A 50 2.31 -12.47 0.36
N ARG A 51 1.39 -13.30 -0.16
CA ARG A 51 1.63 -14.12 -1.34
C ARG A 51 0.73 -13.78 -2.51
N ARG A 52 -0.52 -13.43 -2.24
CA ARG A 52 -1.57 -13.25 -3.27
C ARG A 52 -2.19 -11.87 -3.24
N MET A 53 -2.16 -11.21 -2.09
CA MET A 53 -2.86 -9.96 -1.88
C MET A 53 -2.37 -8.88 -2.84
N ARG A 54 -3.30 -8.16 -3.43
CA ARG A 54 -2.99 -7.01 -4.25
C ARG A 54 -2.81 -5.81 -3.33
N LEU A 55 -1.72 -5.09 -3.55
CA LEU A 55 -1.25 -4.05 -2.63
C LEU A 55 -1.10 -2.73 -3.37
N GLY A 56 -1.58 -1.67 -2.79
CA GLY A 56 -1.43 -0.36 -3.41
C GLY A 56 -1.73 0.78 -2.47
N THR A 57 -1.65 1.98 -3.02
CA THR A 57 -1.94 3.19 -2.27
C THR A 57 -3.40 3.58 -2.40
N GLY A 58 -3.98 3.99 -1.34
CA GLY A 58 -5.32 4.53 -1.35
C GLY A 58 -5.41 5.75 -0.45
N VAL A 59 -4.95 6.87 -0.95
CA VAL A 59 -4.32 7.16 -2.23
C VAL A 59 -2.92 7.71 -2.05
N ASN A 60 -2.12 7.72 -3.12
CA ASN A 60 -0.87 8.49 -3.16
C ASN A 60 -1.21 9.92 -3.58
N VAL A 61 -0.67 10.89 -2.86
CA VAL A 61 -0.98 12.30 -3.09
C VAL A 61 0.12 12.93 -3.94
N PRO A 62 -0.16 13.23 -5.23
CA PRO A 62 0.89 13.74 -6.13
C PRO A 62 1.52 15.06 -5.69
N GLY A 63 0.78 15.88 -4.97
CA GLY A 63 1.29 17.16 -4.48
C GLY A 63 2.37 17.05 -3.40
N LEU A 64 2.52 15.87 -2.79
CA LEU A 64 3.49 15.66 -1.71
C LEU A 64 4.80 15.04 -2.19
N ARG A 65 4.83 14.51 -3.39
CA ARG A 65 6.02 13.88 -3.96
C ARG A 65 6.14 14.21 -5.43
N LEU A 66 7.36 14.35 -5.90
CA LEU A 66 7.60 14.47 -7.33
C LEU A 66 7.20 13.17 -8.03
N ALA A 67 6.67 13.27 -9.23
CA ALA A 67 6.21 12.10 -9.98
C ALA A 67 7.27 11.00 -10.11
N PRO A 68 8.56 11.30 -10.41
CA PRO A 68 9.57 10.24 -10.47
C PRO A 68 9.75 9.51 -9.15
N VAL A 69 9.59 10.19 -8.02
CA VAL A 69 9.73 9.59 -6.69
C VAL A 69 8.60 8.61 -6.44
N ALA A 70 7.37 9.01 -6.75
CA ALA A 70 6.21 8.13 -6.58
C ALA A 70 6.29 6.92 -7.51
N ALA A 71 6.68 7.13 -8.77
CA ALA A 71 6.84 6.05 -9.73
C ALA A 71 7.92 5.06 -9.28
N ASN A 72 9.04 5.57 -8.77
CA ASN A 72 10.11 4.73 -8.24
C ASN A 72 9.62 3.93 -7.03
N GLY A 73 8.82 4.55 -6.17
CA GLY A 73 8.26 3.89 -4.99
C GLY A 73 7.45 2.66 -5.36
N ILE A 74 6.44 2.83 -6.20
CA ILE A 74 5.57 1.70 -6.57
C ILE A 74 6.32 0.66 -7.40
N ALA A 75 7.23 1.09 -8.27
CA ALA A 75 8.03 0.16 -9.06
C ALA A 75 8.91 -0.71 -8.16
N THR A 76 9.48 -0.14 -7.11
CA THR A 76 10.30 -0.87 -6.15
C THR A 76 9.47 -1.90 -5.40
N ILE A 77 8.27 -1.52 -4.95
CA ILE A 77 7.36 -2.45 -4.28
C ILE A 77 6.96 -3.59 -5.23
N ASN A 78 6.73 -3.27 -6.51
CA ASN A 78 6.37 -4.28 -7.50
C ASN A 78 7.47 -5.33 -7.69
N ARG A 79 8.73 -5.00 -7.43
CA ARG A 79 9.81 -5.97 -7.48
C ARG A 79 9.71 -6.99 -6.34
N LEU A 80 9.14 -6.59 -5.22
CA LEU A 80 8.91 -7.49 -4.09
C LEU A 80 7.64 -8.34 -4.28
N ALA A 81 6.67 -7.81 -4.99
CA ALA A 81 5.37 -8.45 -5.20
C ALA A 81 4.96 -8.30 -6.67
N PRO A 82 5.67 -8.97 -7.60
CA PRO A 82 5.43 -8.76 -9.03
C PRO A 82 3.99 -9.03 -9.44
N GLY A 83 3.40 -8.09 -10.18
CA GLY A 83 2.04 -8.23 -10.71
C GLY A 83 0.93 -8.06 -9.69
N ARG A 84 1.25 -7.73 -8.42
CA ARG A 84 0.25 -7.56 -7.37
C ARG A 84 0.09 -6.10 -6.94
N CYS A 85 0.84 -5.18 -7.51
CA CYS A 85 0.87 -3.79 -7.05
C CYS A 85 0.05 -2.87 -7.93
N PHE A 86 -0.53 -1.85 -7.31
CA PHE A 86 -1.24 -0.78 -8.01
C PHE A 86 -1.00 0.54 -7.30
N ILE A 87 -1.22 1.64 -7.98
CA ILE A 87 -1.14 2.95 -7.38
C ILE A 87 -2.48 3.68 -7.57
N GLY A 88 -3.09 4.06 -6.45
CA GLY A 88 -4.26 4.92 -6.47
C GLY A 88 -3.80 6.35 -6.24
N LEU A 89 -4.22 7.26 -7.10
CA LEU A 89 -3.86 8.68 -7.01
C LEU A 89 -5.07 9.50 -6.59
N GLY A 90 -4.85 10.48 -5.76
CA GLY A 90 -5.92 11.36 -5.31
C GLY A 90 -5.38 12.59 -4.61
N THR A 91 -6.27 13.49 -4.23
CA THR A 91 -5.88 14.73 -3.56
C THR A 91 -5.63 14.54 -2.06
N GLY A 92 -6.11 13.42 -1.50
CA GLY A 92 -5.97 13.16 -0.08
C GLY A 92 -6.76 14.11 0.79
N HIS A 93 -6.33 14.25 2.04
CA HIS A 93 -6.91 15.20 2.98
C HIS A 93 -6.43 16.61 2.67
N THR A 94 -7.28 17.55 2.90
CA THR A 94 -6.92 18.98 2.82
C THR A 94 -6.56 19.55 4.18
#